data_0e9852e054478ec743bcc719f699fae7
#
_entry.id   0e9852e054478ec743bcc719f699fae7
#
_cell.length_a   1.000
_cell.length_b   1.000
_cell.length_c   1.000
_cell.angle_alpha   90.00
_cell.angle_beta   90.00
_cell.angle_gamma   90.00
#
_symmetry.space_group_name_H-M   'P 1'
#
loop_
_entity.id
_entity.type
_entity.pdbx_description
1 polymer ?
#
loop_
_entity_poly.entity_id
_entity_poly.type
_entity_poly.pdbx_seq_one_letter_code
_entity_poly.pdbx_strand_id
1 'polypeptide(L)'
;PGFPNFFMLYGPNTNLGHNSIVYMLESQIAHVMRCIQAMRRDGAREIDVDARRYRCFNVHVQQRLAGSVWSSCKSWYVDASGHNSTNWPGFTLTYRWITRFTGMSAYRLSQPLPGAAAPMHGMVVAPPAGRFEAFTAASLRGFLRVAFRPLIGPPFGARMQRRVVALLSPLMPGAGGTLRYRTSAQHVPIEVVAPKRGDTGGAILYLHGGAFCLGGPHTHRGVTTRLANDAGLPVWVPDYRLAPEHPSPAALDDALAAYDAMRTQGYAPHRIVIAGDSAGGALALALAIALRERGEPTAAALLLISPVTDSTLGGATLASRRHDDPMIRRGWLEQGLRWYHGTGSAAARGPLDTDLHGLPPILIQAGDQEVLLSDAQRLAEHAHACGVPCRLEIHAARWHVFHLQAFYLRSARDALRTLAGFAAERVATTA
;
A
#
# COMPACT_ATOMS: atom_id res chain seq x y z
N PRO A 1 31.07 -6.27 -15.28
CA PRO A 1 31.38 -4.98 -14.70
C PRO A 1 31.53 -3.91 -15.76
N GLY A 2 31.17 -2.67 -15.46
CA GLY A 2 31.22 -1.55 -16.39
C GLY A 2 29.97 -1.33 -17.25
N PHE A 3 28.91 -2.08 -17.00
CA PHE A 3 27.58 -1.92 -17.61
C PHE A 3 26.52 -1.88 -16.52
N PRO A 4 26.35 -0.76 -15.82
CA PRO A 4 25.37 -0.63 -14.77
C PRO A 4 23.95 -0.94 -15.28
N ASN A 5 23.15 -1.58 -14.42
CA ASN A 5 21.77 -1.96 -14.71
C ASN A 5 21.55 -2.94 -15.85
N PHE A 6 22.63 -3.48 -16.41
CA PHE A 6 22.54 -4.47 -17.48
C PHE A 6 22.48 -5.89 -16.91
N PHE A 7 21.40 -6.60 -17.17
CA PHE A 7 21.19 -8.00 -16.80
C PHE A 7 20.98 -8.84 -18.06
N MET A 8 21.76 -9.88 -18.20
CA MET A 8 21.64 -10.81 -19.33
C MET A 8 21.05 -12.12 -18.84
N LEU A 9 19.85 -12.44 -19.29
CA LEU A 9 19.25 -13.75 -19.10
C LEU A 9 19.80 -14.70 -20.16
N TYR A 10 20.09 -15.94 -19.78
CA TYR A 10 20.75 -16.92 -20.65
C TYR A 10 22.10 -16.40 -21.17
N GLY A 11 22.85 -15.73 -20.28
CA GLY A 11 24.15 -15.18 -20.57
C GLY A 11 25.27 -16.25 -20.55
N PRO A 12 26.56 -15.81 -20.55
CA PRO A 12 27.71 -16.71 -20.53
C PRO A 12 27.64 -17.75 -19.41
N ASN A 13 28.11 -18.97 -19.72
CA ASN A 13 28.15 -20.11 -18.79
C ASN A 13 26.80 -20.49 -18.16
N THR A 14 25.73 -20.40 -18.94
CA THR A 14 24.40 -20.80 -18.49
C THR A 14 23.74 -21.88 -19.35
N ASN A 15 24.40 -22.33 -20.42
CA ASN A 15 23.90 -23.42 -21.23
C ASN A 15 24.08 -24.77 -20.53
N LEU A 16 23.11 -25.66 -20.73
CA LEU A 16 23.08 -27.00 -20.17
C LEU A 16 22.82 -28.04 -21.26
N GLY A 17 23.65 -29.08 -21.30
CA GLY A 17 23.41 -30.23 -22.17
C GLY A 17 22.49 -31.32 -21.59
N HIS A 18 22.09 -31.22 -20.33
CA HIS A 18 21.50 -32.37 -19.62
C HIS A 18 20.37 -32.01 -18.61
N ASN A 19 19.88 -30.77 -18.63
CA ASN A 19 18.85 -30.35 -17.69
C ASN A 19 18.01 -29.17 -18.22
N SER A 20 16.98 -28.75 -17.44
CA SER A 20 16.04 -27.70 -17.85
C SER A 20 16.65 -26.29 -17.82
N ILE A 21 16.72 -25.67 -18.99
CA ILE A 21 17.13 -24.27 -19.15
C ILE A 21 16.12 -23.31 -18.52
N VAL A 22 14.84 -23.67 -18.54
CA VAL A 22 13.76 -22.87 -17.92
C VAL A 22 13.99 -22.71 -16.42
N TYR A 23 14.43 -23.77 -15.74
CA TYR A 23 14.76 -23.72 -14.31
C TYR A 23 15.93 -22.77 -14.01
N MET A 24 16.91 -22.69 -14.92
CA MET A 24 18.02 -21.73 -14.79
C MET A 24 17.56 -20.29 -15.03
N LEU A 25 16.70 -20.07 -16.02
CA LEU A 25 16.11 -18.76 -16.29
C LEU A 25 15.28 -18.26 -15.11
N GLU A 26 14.45 -19.11 -14.50
CA GLU A 26 13.70 -18.75 -13.28
C GLU A 26 14.65 -18.36 -12.14
N SER A 27 15.77 -19.05 -11.99
CA SER A 27 16.77 -18.74 -10.98
C SER A 27 17.47 -17.39 -11.24
N GLN A 28 17.73 -17.08 -12.50
CA GLN A 28 18.31 -15.80 -12.93
C GLN A 28 17.31 -14.65 -12.71
N ILE A 29 16.06 -14.83 -13.12
CA ILE A 29 15.00 -13.82 -12.92
C ILE A 29 14.83 -13.53 -11.42
N ALA A 30 14.78 -14.56 -10.57
CA ALA A 30 14.69 -14.37 -9.13
C ALA A 30 15.89 -13.61 -8.55
N HIS A 31 17.10 -13.80 -9.11
CA HIS A 31 18.30 -13.07 -8.73
C HIS A 31 18.24 -11.62 -9.17
N VAL A 32 17.86 -11.34 -10.43
CA VAL A 32 17.66 -9.98 -10.95
C VAL A 32 16.65 -9.20 -10.13
N MET A 33 15.53 -9.84 -9.79
CA MET A 33 14.52 -9.21 -8.95
C MET A 33 15.04 -8.83 -7.56
N ARG A 34 15.93 -9.62 -6.97
CA ARG A 34 16.59 -9.25 -5.69
C ARG A 34 17.55 -8.08 -5.85
N CYS A 35 18.28 -8.01 -6.96
CA CYS A 35 19.13 -6.88 -7.28
C CYS A 35 18.31 -5.59 -7.40
N ILE A 36 17.18 -5.62 -8.13
CA ILE A 36 16.27 -4.48 -8.28
C ILE A 36 15.66 -4.10 -6.91
N GLN A 37 15.28 -5.08 -6.09
CA GLN A 37 14.77 -4.81 -4.74
C GLN A 37 15.83 -4.16 -3.84
N ALA A 38 17.10 -4.59 -3.94
CA ALA A 38 18.20 -3.97 -3.21
C ALA A 38 18.43 -2.52 -3.66
N MET A 39 18.43 -2.25 -4.97
CA MET A 39 18.50 -0.89 -5.51
C MET A 39 17.39 0.00 -4.94
N ARG A 40 16.16 -0.50 -4.96
CA ARG A 40 14.99 0.24 -4.45
C ARG A 40 15.08 0.50 -2.94
N ARG A 41 15.49 -0.51 -2.17
CA ARG A 41 15.64 -0.39 -0.71
C ARG A 41 16.72 0.64 -0.35
N ASP A 42 17.83 0.63 -1.06
CA ASP A 42 19.00 1.45 -0.74
C ASP A 42 19.00 2.80 -1.51
N GLY A 43 17.93 3.09 -2.27
CA GLY A 43 17.79 4.32 -3.07
C GLY A 43 18.83 4.44 -4.18
N ALA A 44 19.40 3.33 -4.63
CA ALA A 44 20.45 3.33 -5.63
C ALA A 44 19.88 3.44 -7.05
N ARG A 45 20.50 4.28 -7.88
CA ARG A 45 20.16 4.40 -9.31
C ARG A 45 20.82 3.36 -10.18
N GLU A 46 21.97 2.87 -9.75
CA GLU A 46 22.75 1.93 -10.52
C GLU A 46 23.20 0.77 -9.64
N ILE A 47 23.25 -0.41 -10.25
CA ILE A 47 23.86 -1.60 -9.70
C ILE A 47 24.83 -2.17 -10.74
N ASP A 48 26.05 -2.39 -10.34
CA ASP A 48 27.06 -3.06 -11.18
C ASP A 48 27.73 -4.16 -10.37
N VAL A 49 28.15 -5.23 -11.06
CA VAL A 49 28.86 -6.32 -10.40
C VAL A 49 30.28 -5.87 -10.01
N ASP A 50 30.72 -6.19 -8.80
CA ASP A 50 32.09 -5.91 -8.38
C ASP A 50 33.10 -6.67 -9.26
N ALA A 51 34.03 -5.93 -9.88
CA ALA A 51 34.96 -6.47 -10.84
C ALA A 51 35.87 -7.58 -10.27
N ARG A 52 36.21 -7.51 -8.96
CA ARG A 52 37.02 -8.56 -8.31
C ARG A 52 36.17 -9.82 -8.11
N ARG A 53 34.94 -9.68 -7.66
CA ARG A 53 34.01 -10.81 -7.49
C ARG A 53 33.69 -11.47 -8.82
N TYR A 54 33.48 -10.69 -9.86
CA TYR A 54 33.28 -11.19 -11.22
C TYR A 54 34.47 -12.03 -11.70
N ARG A 55 35.72 -11.54 -11.57
CA ARG A 55 36.91 -12.28 -11.94
C ARG A 55 37.08 -13.58 -11.17
N CYS A 56 36.88 -13.54 -9.83
CA CYS A 56 36.95 -14.74 -8.99
C CYS A 56 35.94 -15.80 -9.43
N PHE A 57 34.70 -15.38 -9.73
CA PHE A 57 33.64 -16.29 -10.20
C PHE A 57 34.02 -16.92 -11.54
N ASN A 58 34.49 -16.14 -12.52
CA ASN A 58 34.92 -16.65 -13.80
C ASN A 58 36.08 -17.65 -13.72
N VAL A 59 37.10 -17.34 -12.93
CA VAL A 59 38.24 -18.26 -12.71
C VAL A 59 37.71 -19.59 -12.14
N HIS A 60 36.84 -19.54 -11.16
CA HIS A 60 36.28 -20.77 -10.56
C HIS A 60 35.44 -21.58 -11.58
N VAL A 61 34.63 -20.93 -12.40
CA VAL A 61 33.83 -21.57 -13.46
C VAL A 61 34.73 -22.24 -14.48
N GLN A 62 35.79 -21.54 -14.97
CA GLN A 62 36.73 -22.10 -15.95
C GLN A 62 37.54 -23.28 -15.38
N GLN A 63 37.99 -23.20 -14.14
CA GLN A 63 38.65 -24.33 -13.45
C GLN A 63 37.77 -25.59 -13.42
N ARG A 64 36.50 -25.44 -13.13
CA ARG A 64 35.54 -26.55 -13.12
C ARG A 64 35.25 -27.08 -14.54
N LEU A 65 35.21 -26.21 -15.55
CA LEU A 65 35.03 -26.61 -16.94
C LEU A 65 36.24 -27.39 -17.47
N ALA A 66 37.47 -26.99 -17.09
CA ALA A 66 38.69 -27.69 -17.47
C ALA A 66 38.73 -29.15 -16.99
N GLY A 67 38.08 -29.46 -15.85
CA GLY A 67 37.94 -30.83 -15.34
C GLY A 67 36.69 -31.56 -15.78
N SER A 68 35.94 -31.03 -16.73
CA SER A 68 34.66 -31.59 -17.18
C SER A 68 34.72 -32.23 -18.55
N VAL A 69 33.70 -32.97 -18.95
CA VAL A 69 33.57 -33.56 -20.30
C VAL A 69 33.59 -32.50 -21.42
N TRP A 70 33.37 -31.25 -21.11
CA TRP A 70 33.33 -30.14 -22.08
C TRP A 70 34.73 -29.72 -22.52
N SER A 71 35.80 -30.14 -21.86
CA SER A 71 37.17 -29.85 -22.22
C SER A 71 37.83 -30.96 -23.07
N SER A 72 37.23 -32.13 -23.13
CA SER A 72 37.85 -33.32 -23.73
C SER A 72 37.65 -33.44 -25.25
N CYS A 73 36.82 -32.58 -25.87
CA CYS A 73 36.52 -32.61 -27.29
C CYS A 73 36.75 -31.25 -27.96
N LYS A 74 37.24 -31.22 -29.21
CA LYS A 74 37.15 -30.00 -30.03
C LYS A 74 35.69 -29.69 -30.30
N SER A 75 35.18 -28.71 -29.60
CA SER A 75 33.76 -28.35 -29.62
C SER A 75 33.60 -26.88 -29.96
N TRP A 76 32.54 -26.53 -30.65
CA TRP A 76 32.15 -25.15 -30.92
C TRP A 76 31.79 -24.35 -29.64
N TYR A 77 31.76 -25.01 -28.47
CA TYR A 77 31.59 -24.36 -27.15
C TYR A 77 32.89 -23.71 -26.63
N VAL A 78 34.03 -24.03 -27.21
CA VAL A 78 35.36 -23.58 -26.79
C VAL A 78 35.96 -22.71 -27.88
N ASP A 79 36.38 -21.50 -27.51
CA ASP A 79 37.05 -20.60 -28.45
C ASP A 79 38.50 -21.00 -28.73
N ALA A 80 39.17 -20.26 -29.64
CA ALA A 80 40.55 -20.54 -30.06
C ALA A 80 41.59 -20.46 -28.91
N SER A 81 41.23 -19.78 -27.78
CA SER A 81 42.08 -19.69 -26.60
C SER A 81 41.82 -20.81 -25.57
N GLY A 82 40.90 -21.72 -25.86
CA GLY A 82 40.49 -22.77 -24.94
C GLY A 82 39.46 -22.33 -23.88
N HIS A 83 38.91 -21.13 -24.03
CA HIS A 83 37.91 -20.61 -23.09
C HIS A 83 36.51 -21.08 -23.46
N ASN A 84 35.76 -21.62 -22.48
CA ASN A 84 34.36 -22.01 -22.64
C ASN A 84 33.43 -20.98 -22.00
N SER A 85 32.84 -20.13 -22.82
CA SER A 85 31.92 -19.11 -22.39
C SER A 85 30.43 -19.58 -22.35
N THR A 86 30.15 -20.81 -22.76
CA THR A 86 28.79 -21.26 -23.05
C THR A 86 28.19 -22.13 -21.94
N ASN A 87 28.96 -23.14 -21.46
CA ASN A 87 28.40 -24.19 -20.62
C ASN A 87 28.53 -23.90 -19.12
N TRP A 88 27.55 -24.37 -18.35
CA TRP A 88 27.60 -24.41 -16.90
C TRP A 88 28.21 -25.74 -16.43
N PRO A 89 29.25 -25.75 -15.56
CA PRO A 89 29.97 -26.96 -15.16
C PRO A 89 29.34 -27.72 -13.97
N GLY A 90 28.08 -27.45 -13.61
CA GLY A 90 27.48 -28.05 -12.43
C GLY A 90 26.01 -28.37 -12.59
N PHE A 91 25.39 -28.89 -11.52
CA PHE A 91 23.96 -29.17 -11.47
C PHE A 91 23.14 -27.87 -11.40
N THR A 92 21.93 -27.90 -11.96
CA THR A 92 20.97 -26.78 -11.91
C THR A 92 20.59 -26.38 -10.48
N LEU A 93 20.50 -27.37 -9.58
CA LEU A 93 20.27 -27.10 -8.15
C LEU A 93 21.39 -26.27 -7.54
N THR A 94 22.66 -26.57 -7.88
CA THR A 94 23.82 -25.79 -7.44
C THR A 94 23.75 -24.35 -7.98
N TYR A 95 23.35 -24.19 -9.25
CA TYR A 95 23.16 -22.88 -9.85
C TYR A 95 22.08 -22.06 -9.11
N ARG A 96 20.92 -22.68 -8.86
CA ARG A 96 19.83 -22.06 -8.08
C ARG A 96 20.28 -21.69 -6.67
N TRP A 97 21.05 -22.56 -6.02
CA TRP A 97 21.57 -22.28 -4.67
C TRP A 97 22.54 -21.08 -4.70
N ILE A 98 23.50 -21.07 -5.63
CA ILE A 98 24.42 -19.92 -5.79
C ILE A 98 23.65 -18.64 -6.08
N THR A 99 22.76 -18.63 -7.05
CA THR A 99 21.97 -17.44 -7.40
C THR A 99 21.05 -17.00 -6.26
N ARG A 100 20.54 -17.94 -5.46
CA ARG A 100 19.67 -17.64 -4.31
C ARG A 100 20.43 -17.01 -3.13
N PHE A 101 21.67 -17.43 -2.89
CA PHE A 101 22.45 -17.05 -1.70
C PHE A 101 23.60 -16.10 -2.00
N THR A 102 23.87 -15.75 -3.26
CA THR A 102 24.80 -14.67 -3.58
C THR A 102 24.34 -13.38 -2.91
N GLY A 103 25.18 -12.87 -2.02
CA GLY A 103 24.89 -11.63 -1.28
C GLY A 103 25.05 -10.39 -2.14
N MET A 104 24.37 -9.31 -1.75
CA MET A 104 24.48 -8.01 -2.41
C MET A 104 25.89 -7.40 -2.32
N SER A 105 26.76 -7.91 -1.44
CA SER A 105 28.18 -7.55 -1.39
C SER A 105 28.98 -7.93 -2.66
N ALA A 106 28.39 -8.72 -3.58
CA ALA A 106 28.95 -8.98 -4.89
C ALA A 106 28.71 -7.83 -5.88
N TYR A 107 27.92 -6.86 -5.50
CA TYR A 107 27.52 -5.71 -6.32
C TYR A 107 27.92 -4.40 -5.68
N ARG A 108 28.17 -3.40 -6.53
CA ARG A 108 28.30 -2.00 -6.15
C ARG A 108 26.99 -1.31 -6.45
N LEU A 109 26.44 -0.67 -5.45
CA LEU A 109 25.27 0.20 -5.59
C LEU A 109 25.76 1.64 -5.58
N SER A 110 25.43 2.41 -6.62
CA SER A 110 25.68 3.85 -6.64
C SER A 110 24.57 4.58 -5.88
N GLN A 111 24.96 5.55 -5.06
CA GLN A 111 23.98 6.42 -4.40
C GLN A 111 23.50 7.51 -5.37
N PRO A 112 22.31 8.12 -5.16
CA PRO A 112 21.86 9.28 -5.92
C PRO A 112 22.90 10.41 -5.82
N LEU A 113 23.13 11.11 -6.93
CA LEU A 113 23.97 12.32 -6.91
C LEU A 113 23.44 13.32 -5.87
N PRO A 114 24.31 13.97 -5.06
CA PRO A 114 23.89 15.02 -4.15
C PRO A 114 23.17 16.12 -4.95
N GLY A 115 21.92 16.43 -4.59
CA GLY A 115 21.09 17.43 -5.27
C GLY A 115 20.04 16.87 -6.25
N ALA A 116 20.03 15.59 -6.58
CA ALA A 116 18.84 14.97 -7.14
C ALA A 116 17.82 14.81 -6.01
N ALA A 117 16.67 15.45 -6.13
CA ALA A 117 15.58 15.22 -5.19
C ALA A 117 15.38 13.70 -5.09
N ALA A 118 15.65 13.14 -3.90
CA ALA A 118 15.40 11.73 -3.65
C ALA A 118 13.93 11.48 -4.05
N PRO A 119 13.63 10.42 -4.83
CA PRO A 119 12.25 10.06 -5.01
C PRO A 119 11.69 9.91 -3.60
N MET A 120 10.59 10.63 -3.30
CA MET A 120 9.99 10.63 -1.98
C MET A 120 9.51 9.21 -1.66
N HIS A 121 10.44 8.42 -1.16
CA HIS A 121 10.10 7.16 -0.51
C HIS A 121 9.48 7.55 0.83
N GLY A 122 8.22 7.18 1.04
CA GLY A 122 7.56 7.40 2.30
C GLY A 122 8.42 6.90 3.46
N MET A 123 8.29 7.54 4.61
CA MET A 123 9.00 7.13 5.81
C MET A 123 8.63 5.69 6.17
N VAL A 124 9.60 4.79 6.19
CA VAL A 124 9.38 3.40 6.57
C VAL A 124 9.29 3.30 8.08
N VAL A 125 8.14 2.85 8.57
CA VAL A 125 7.87 2.65 10.00
C VAL A 125 8.04 1.17 10.32
N ALA A 126 9.06 0.83 11.11
CA ALA A 126 9.28 -0.53 11.57
C ALA A 126 8.19 -0.96 12.56
N PRO A 127 7.75 -2.23 12.55
CA PRO A 127 6.84 -2.73 13.57
C PRO A 127 7.53 -2.74 14.94
N PRO A 128 6.75 -2.61 16.05
CA PRO A 128 7.31 -2.75 17.39
C PRO A 128 8.06 -4.08 17.54
N ALA A 129 9.23 -4.04 18.16
CA ALA A 129 9.99 -5.23 18.44
C ALA A 129 9.22 -6.13 19.42
N GLY A 130 9.21 -7.44 19.17
CA GLY A 130 8.61 -8.42 20.07
C GLY A 130 8.03 -9.64 19.38
N ARG A 131 8.26 -10.82 19.96
CA ARG A 131 7.77 -12.09 19.42
C ARG A 131 6.24 -12.18 19.44
N PHE A 132 5.60 -11.53 20.42
CA PHE A 132 4.14 -11.51 20.54
C PHE A 132 3.49 -10.71 19.39
N GLU A 133 3.99 -9.52 19.07
CA GLU A 133 3.50 -8.71 17.93
C GLU A 133 3.66 -9.48 16.61
N ALA A 134 4.83 -10.12 16.41
CA ALA A 134 5.09 -10.89 15.21
C ALA A 134 4.17 -12.11 15.09
N PHE A 135 3.94 -12.83 16.17
CA PHE A 135 3.03 -13.99 16.22
C PHE A 135 1.59 -13.56 15.96
N THR A 136 1.13 -12.50 16.62
CA THR A 136 -0.23 -11.97 16.42
C THR A 136 -0.45 -11.52 14.99
N ALA A 137 0.52 -10.81 14.40
CA ALA A 137 0.45 -10.40 13.00
C ALA A 137 0.40 -11.60 12.04
N ALA A 138 1.19 -12.64 12.29
CA ALA A 138 1.19 -13.86 11.47
C ALA A 138 -0.15 -14.61 11.58
N SER A 139 -0.72 -14.72 12.77
CA SER A 139 -2.02 -15.36 13.03
C SER A 139 -3.17 -14.61 12.35
N LEU A 140 -3.20 -13.29 12.48
CA LEU A 140 -4.20 -12.45 11.81
C LEU A 140 -4.07 -12.54 10.28
N ARG A 141 -2.86 -12.53 9.75
CA ARG A 141 -2.60 -12.73 8.31
C ARG A 141 -3.14 -14.07 7.83
N GLY A 142 -2.89 -15.13 8.58
CA GLY A 142 -3.44 -16.46 8.29
C GLY A 142 -4.96 -16.47 8.28
N PHE A 143 -5.59 -15.89 9.31
CA PHE A 143 -7.05 -15.76 9.40
C PHE A 143 -7.63 -14.97 8.21
N LEU A 144 -7.05 -13.81 7.90
CA LEU A 144 -7.52 -12.99 6.78
C LEU A 144 -7.41 -13.73 5.44
N ARG A 145 -6.33 -14.47 5.22
CA ARG A 145 -6.13 -15.26 4.00
C ARG A 145 -7.12 -16.40 3.85
N VAL A 146 -7.45 -17.07 4.94
CA VAL A 146 -8.25 -18.31 4.91
C VAL A 146 -9.74 -18.02 5.11
N ALA A 147 -10.09 -17.12 6.03
CA ALA A 147 -11.47 -16.89 6.45
C ALA A 147 -12.12 -15.62 5.85
N PHE A 148 -11.34 -14.61 5.52
CA PHE A 148 -11.87 -13.34 5.00
C PHE A 148 -11.74 -13.24 3.48
N ARG A 149 -10.51 -13.29 2.98
CA ARG A 149 -10.19 -13.04 1.56
C ARG A 149 -10.95 -13.91 0.55
N PRO A 150 -11.23 -15.20 0.79
CA PRO A 150 -12.00 -16.02 -0.14
C PRO A 150 -13.48 -15.64 -0.24
N LEU A 151 -14.03 -15.05 0.82
CA LEU A 151 -15.45 -14.69 0.93
C LEU A 151 -15.76 -13.28 0.43
N ILE A 152 -14.73 -12.48 0.13
CA ILE A 152 -14.86 -11.12 -0.36
C ILE A 152 -14.45 -11.04 -1.83
N GLY A 153 -15.32 -10.44 -2.66
CA GLY A 153 -15.13 -10.32 -4.11
C GLY A 153 -15.79 -11.46 -4.91
N PRO A 154 -15.52 -11.52 -6.22
CA PRO A 154 -16.11 -12.51 -7.07
C PRO A 154 -15.86 -13.96 -6.59
N PRO A 155 -16.85 -14.85 -6.71
CA PRO A 155 -18.13 -14.70 -7.43
C PRO A 155 -19.29 -14.08 -6.60
N PHE A 156 -19.04 -13.65 -5.36
CA PHE A 156 -20.09 -13.22 -4.44
C PHE A 156 -20.61 -11.82 -4.78
N GLY A 157 -21.95 -11.65 -4.67
CA GLY A 157 -22.61 -10.36 -4.80
C GLY A 157 -22.47 -9.51 -3.52
N ALA A 158 -22.79 -8.21 -3.62
CA ALA A 158 -22.64 -7.23 -2.53
C ALA A 158 -23.37 -7.66 -1.24
N ARG A 159 -24.60 -8.15 -1.33
CA ARG A 159 -25.38 -8.60 -0.17
C ARG A 159 -24.69 -9.70 0.66
N MET A 160 -24.10 -10.68 -0.02
CA MET A 160 -23.37 -11.77 0.65
C MET A 160 -22.10 -11.24 1.31
N GLN A 161 -21.34 -10.42 0.61
CA GLN A 161 -20.12 -9.84 1.15
C GLN A 161 -20.41 -8.93 2.37
N ARG A 162 -21.50 -8.14 2.33
CA ARG A 162 -21.95 -7.33 3.49
C ARG A 162 -22.30 -8.19 4.70
N ARG A 163 -22.94 -9.35 4.49
CA ARG A 163 -23.24 -10.31 5.59
C ARG A 163 -21.95 -10.86 6.21
N VAL A 164 -20.97 -11.22 5.39
CA VAL A 164 -19.66 -11.69 5.88
C VAL A 164 -18.97 -10.62 6.71
N VAL A 165 -18.92 -9.38 6.22
CA VAL A 165 -18.30 -8.27 6.97
C VAL A 165 -19.04 -7.96 8.26
N ALA A 166 -20.39 -7.96 8.24
CA ALA A 166 -21.19 -7.75 9.43
C ALA A 166 -20.97 -8.87 10.48
N LEU A 167 -20.86 -10.13 10.05
CA LEU A 167 -20.59 -11.27 10.93
C LEU A 167 -19.19 -11.19 11.58
N LEU A 168 -18.19 -10.69 10.84
CA LEU A 168 -16.83 -10.61 11.33
C LEU A 168 -16.53 -9.30 12.09
N SER A 169 -17.37 -8.27 11.96
CA SER A 169 -17.14 -6.97 12.58
C SER A 169 -17.02 -7.02 14.13
N PRO A 170 -17.73 -7.89 14.88
CA PRO A 170 -17.53 -8.00 16.33
C PRO A 170 -16.13 -8.44 16.75
N LEU A 171 -15.36 -9.08 15.85
CA LEU A 171 -13.98 -9.45 16.10
C LEU A 171 -13.03 -8.24 16.09
N MET A 172 -13.51 -7.07 15.70
CA MET A 172 -12.73 -5.81 15.68
C MET A 172 -13.37 -4.78 16.61
N PRO A 173 -13.35 -5.01 17.93
CA PRO A 173 -14.05 -4.16 18.87
C PRO A 173 -13.44 -2.76 18.96
N GLY A 174 -14.30 -1.79 19.21
CA GLY A 174 -13.89 -0.42 19.51
C GLY A 174 -13.16 -0.32 20.85
N ALA A 175 -12.38 0.74 21.02
CA ALA A 175 -11.78 1.09 22.29
C ALA A 175 -12.85 1.62 23.26
N GLY A 176 -12.66 1.35 24.55
CA GLY A 176 -13.45 2.02 25.60
C GLY A 176 -13.11 3.51 25.71
N GLY A 177 -13.85 4.25 26.52
CA GLY A 177 -13.57 5.68 26.76
C GLY A 177 -14.26 6.64 25.79
N THR A 178 -15.15 6.15 24.93
CA THR A 178 -15.97 6.98 24.03
C THR A 178 -17.46 6.90 24.37
N LEU A 179 -18.20 7.94 24.02
CA LEU A 179 -19.66 7.97 23.93
C LEU A 179 -20.04 7.87 22.45
N ARG A 180 -21.11 7.15 22.15
CA ARG A 180 -21.61 7.02 20.78
C ARG A 180 -23.08 7.42 20.74
N TYR A 181 -23.41 8.27 19.81
CA TYR A 181 -24.79 8.67 19.55
C TYR A 181 -25.05 8.78 18.06
N ARG A 182 -26.29 8.86 17.64
CA ARG A 182 -26.71 8.98 16.25
C ARG A 182 -27.28 10.35 16.00
N THR A 183 -26.95 10.87 14.83
CA THR A 183 -27.54 12.05 14.23
C THR A 183 -27.78 11.80 12.75
N SER A 184 -28.23 12.78 12.01
CA SER A 184 -28.41 12.68 10.57
C SER A 184 -28.09 13.99 9.89
N ALA A 185 -27.62 13.89 8.65
CA ALA A 185 -27.51 15.00 7.72
C ALA A 185 -28.50 14.74 6.57
N GLN A 186 -29.59 15.51 6.51
CA GLN A 186 -30.69 15.22 5.56
C GLN A 186 -31.14 13.74 5.72
N HIS A 187 -30.92 12.91 4.69
CA HIS A 187 -31.26 11.49 4.67
C HIS A 187 -30.09 10.57 5.12
N VAL A 188 -28.91 11.12 5.40
CA VAL A 188 -27.70 10.34 5.71
C VAL A 188 -27.62 10.10 7.22
N PRO A 189 -27.72 8.86 7.70
CA PRO A 189 -27.48 8.56 9.12
C PRO A 189 -26.00 8.74 9.45
N ILE A 190 -25.70 9.28 10.63
CA ILE A 190 -24.33 9.51 11.10
C ILE A 190 -24.17 8.94 12.50
N GLU A 191 -23.17 8.08 12.73
CA GLU A 191 -22.70 7.73 14.05
C GLU A 191 -21.64 8.74 14.49
N VAL A 192 -21.85 9.42 15.60
CA VAL A 192 -20.84 10.30 16.21
C VAL A 192 -20.19 9.56 17.37
N VAL A 193 -18.88 9.47 17.33
CA VAL A 193 -18.03 8.87 18.36
C VAL A 193 -17.29 9.99 19.08
N ALA A 194 -17.76 10.37 20.26
CA ALA A 194 -17.19 11.45 21.04
C ALA A 194 -16.26 10.89 22.15
N PRO A 195 -15.08 11.47 22.37
CA PRO A 195 -14.25 11.11 23.52
C PRO A 195 -14.92 11.55 24.82
N LYS A 196 -14.75 10.78 25.90
CA LYS A 196 -15.26 11.18 27.23
C LYS A 196 -14.53 12.40 27.80
N ARG A 197 -13.33 12.67 27.34
CA ARG A 197 -12.49 13.80 27.74
C ARG A 197 -11.91 14.42 26.49
N GLY A 198 -12.03 15.69 26.34
CA GLY A 198 -11.57 16.47 25.20
C GLY A 198 -12.67 17.44 24.76
N ASP A 199 -12.28 18.64 24.46
CA ASP A 199 -13.06 19.63 23.74
C ASP A 199 -12.04 20.59 23.12
N THR A 200 -11.74 20.36 21.86
CA THR A 200 -10.79 21.18 21.12
C THR A 200 -11.49 22.11 20.13
N GLY A 201 -12.82 22.10 20.11
CA GLY A 201 -13.62 22.86 19.15
C GLY A 201 -13.46 22.41 17.70
N GLY A 202 -12.92 21.20 17.47
CA GLY A 202 -12.76 20.60 16.15
C GLY A 202 -13.38 19.20 16.07
N ALA A 203 -13.38 18.61 14.88
CA ALA A 203 -13.93 17.27 14.66
C ALA A 203 -13.27 16.55 13.48
N ILE A 204 -13.40 15.23 13.43
CA ILE A 204 -12.96 14.39 12.31
C ILE A 204 -14.21 13.88 11.58
N LEU A 205 -14.27 14.10 10.26
CA LEU A 205 -15.21 13.41 9.36
C LEU A 205 -14.51 12.16 8.82
N TYR A 206 -14.98 10.99 9.20
CA TYR A 206 -14.38 9.71 8.82
C TYR A 206 -15.25 8.98 7.80
N LEU A 207 -14.73 8.77 6.59
CA LEU A 207 -15.37 8.05 5.50
C LEU A 207 -14.79 6.63 5.45
N HIS A 208 -15.65 5.64 5.71
CA HIS A 208 -15.20 4.25 5.84
C HIS A 208 -14.83 3.60 4.51
N GLY A 209 -13.94 2.61 4.55
CA GLY A 209 -13.57 1.77 3.42
C GLY A 209 -14.61 0.70 3.07
N GLY A 210 -14.28 -0.12 2.08
CA GLY A 210 -15.13 -1.24 1.63
C GLY A 210 -15.48 -1.21 0.14
N ALA A 211 -14.57 -0.71 -0.70
CA ALA A 211 -14.70 -0.67 -2.17
C ALA A 211 -16.02 -0.01 -2.63
N PHE A 212 -16.51 1.00 -1.88
CA PHE A 212 -17.78 1.70 -2.08
C PHE A 212 -19.04 0.83 -2.01
N CYS A 213 -18.91 -0.45 -1.72
CA CYS A 213 -20.02 -1.41 -1.74
C CYS A 213 -20.23 -2.15 -0.42
N LEU A 214 -19.32 -2.01 0.52
CA LEU A 214 -19.32 -2.65 1.84
C LEU A 214 -19.03 -1.64 2.95
N GLY A 215 -19.21 -2.10 4.19
CA GLY A 215 -18.83 -1.34 5.37
C GLY A 215 -19.96 -0.52 5.94
N GLY A 216 -19.62 0.30 6.91
CA GLY A 216 -20.49 1.17 7.66
C GLY A 216 -19.82 1.60 8.97
N PRO A 217 -20.43 2.51 9.75
CA PRO A 217 -19.87 2.94 11.02
C PRO A 217 -19.52 1.80 11.97
N HIS A 218 -20.36 0.76 12.02
CA HIS A 218 -20.18 -0.40 12.90
C HIS A 218 -18.94 -1.24 12.58
N THR A 219 -18.50 -1.29 11.34
CA THR A 219 -17.33 -2.08 10.91
C THR A 219 -16.00 -1.37 11.20
N HIS A 220 -16.02 -0.04 11.40
CA HIS A 220 -14.83 0.79 11.60
C HIS A 220 -14.66 1.30 13.03
N ARG A 221 -15.47 0.82 13.99
CA ARG A 221 -15.38 1.24 15.41
C ARG A 221 -14.00 1.00 16.01
N GLY A 222 -13.29 -0.03 15.58
CA GLY A 222 -11.90 -0.28 15.99
C GLY A 222 -10.95 0.88 15.69
N VAL A 223 -11.19 1.61 14.61
CA VAL A 223 -10.44 2.79 14.17
C VAL A 223 -11.03 4.06 14.79
N THR A 224 -12.33 4.31 14.58
CA THR A 224 -12.97 5.59 14.90
C THR A 224 -12.98 5.90 16.40
N THR A 225 -13.16 4.89 17.28
CA THR A 225 -13.09 5.07 18.72
C THR A 225 -11.69 5.40 19.23
N ARG A 226 -10.64 4.85 18.57
CA ARG A 226 -9.25 5.20 18.91
C ARG A 226 -8.89 6.58 18.42
N LEU A 227 -9.26 6.93 17.19
CA LEU A 227 -9.05 8.29 16.68
C LEU A 227 -9.73 9.31 17.60
N ALA A 228 -10.97 9.06 18.03
CA ALA A 228 -11.68 9.95 18.95
C ALA A 228 -10.92 10.13 20.27
N ASN A 229 -10.51 9.01 20.90
CA ASN A 229 -9.80 9.07 22.18
C ASN A 229 -8.44 9.73 22.08
N ASP A 230 -7.64 9.30 21.07
CA ASP A 230 -6.23 9.70 20.95
C ASP A 230 -6.09 11.15 20.44
N ALA A 231 -7.03 11.61 19.60
CA ALA A 231 -7.08 13.00 19.14
C ALA A 231 -7.80 13.96 20.12
N GLY A 232 -8.64 13.43 21.02
CA GLY A 232 -9.55 14.24 21.83
C GLY A 232 -10.66 14.92 21.02
N LEU A 233 -10.95 14.45 19.81
CA LEU A 233 -11.89 15.03 18.86
C LEU A 233 -13.07 14.09 18.60
N PRO A 234 -14.32 14.58 18.50
CA PRO A 234 -15.42 13.78 18.02
C PRO A 234 -15.20 13.34 16.57
N VAL A 235 -15.53 12.07 16.28
CA VAL A 235 -15.43 11.48 14.94
C VAL A 235 -16.84 11.25 14.40
N TRP A 236 -17.16 11.90 13.29
CA TRP A 236 -18.43 11.80 12.58
C TRP A 236 -18.29 10.75 11.48
N VAL A 237 -19.09 9.71 11.51
CA VAL A 237 -19.00 8.57 10.59
C VAL A 237 -20.34 8.42 9.87
N PRO A 238 -20.49 9.00 8.66
CA PRO A 238 -21.71 8.83 7.88
C PRO A 238 -21.85 7.38 7.40
N ASP A 239 -23.08 6.87 7.48
CA ASP A 239 -23.49 5.61 6.85
C ASP A 239 -23.95 5.91 5.43
N TYR A 240 -23.00 6.27 4.58
CA TYR A 240 -23.26 6.74 3.23
C TYR A 240 -23.77 5.61 2.32
N ARG A 241 -24.54 5.99 1.29
CA ARG A 241 -25.15 5.07 0.34
C ARG A 241 -24.10 4.28 -0.43
N LEU A 242 -24.33 2.97 -0.58
CA LEU A 242 -23.37 2.02 -1.16
C LEU A 242 -23.82 1.54 -2.55
N ALA A 243 -22.84 1.29 -3.40
CA ALA A 243 -23.01 0.58 -4.67
C ALA A 243 -23.23 -0.94 -4.40
N PRO A 244 -23.87 -1.68 -5.29
CA PRO A 244 -24.40 -1.24 -6.61
C PRO A 244 -25.76 -0.53 -6.54
N GLU A 245 -26.45 -0.53 -5.40
CA GLU A 245 -27.78 0.06 -5.26
C GLU A 245 -27.76 1.58 -5.49
N HIS A 246 -26.68 2.23 -5.09
CA HIS A 246 -26.44 3.66 -5.24
C HIS A 246 -25.03 3.91 -5.78
N PRO A 247 -24.86 3.90 -7.12
CA PRO A 247 -23.57 4.18 -7.75
C PRO A 247 -23.14 5.64 -7.56
N SER A 248 -21.92 5.96 -8.02
CA SER A 248 -21.43 7.33 -8.07
C SER A 248 -22.42 8.25 -8.79
N PRO A 249 -22.69 9.48 -8.26
CA PRO A 249 -21.95 10.16 -7.18
C PRO A 249 -22.53 10.00 -5.76
N ALA A 250 -23.50 9.11 -5.52
CA ALA A 250 -24.30 9.07 -4.29
C ALA A 250 -23.48 9.11 -2.99
N ALA A 251 -22.33 8.40 -2.92
CA ALA A 251 -21.47 8.42 -1.76
C ALA A 251 -20.81 9.79 -1.54
N LEU A 252 -20.44 10.49 -2.60
CA LEU A 252 -19.87 11.83 -2.52
C LEU A 252 -20.94 12.86 -2.07
N ASP A 253 -22.16 12.76 -2.59
CA ASP A 253 -23.28 13.61 -2.17
C ASP A 253 -23.54 13.46 -0.67
N ASP A 254 -23.50 12.22 -0.15
CA ASP A 254 -23.69 11.92 1.25
C ASP A 254 -22.54 12.43 2.12
N ALA A 255 -21.30 12.36 1.61
CA ALA A 255 -20.13 12.91 2.29
C ALA A 255 -20.19 14.45 2.37
N LEU A 256 -20.63 15.10 1.31
CA LEU A 256 -20.89 16.56 1.28
C LEU A 256 -21.99 16.95 2.28
N ALA A 257 -23.11 16.22 2.30
CA ALA A 257 -24.19 16.47 3.24
C ALA A 257 -23.71 16.31 4.71
N ALA A 258 -22.87 15.32 5.00
CA ALA A 258 -22.28 15.13 6.31
C ALA A 258 -21.35 16.28 6.69
N TYR A 259 -20.52 16.76 5.77
CA TYR A 259 -19.65 17.91 5.98
C TYR A 259 -20.48 19.18 6.25
N ASP A 260 -21.52 19.45 5.45
CA ASP A 260 -22.41 20.59 5.62
C ASP A 260 -23.15 20.55 6.96
N ALA A 261 -23.54 19.36 7.43
CA ALA A 261 -24.12 19.20 8.76
C ALA A 261 -23.14 19.54 9.89
N MET A 262 -21.86 19.18 9.77
CA MET A 262 -20.82 19.60 10.71
C MET A 262 -20.66 21.13 10.72
N ARG A 263 -20.68 21.76 9.55
CA ARG A 263 -20.65 23.23 9.40
C ARG A 263 -21.84 23.88 10.11
N THR A 264 -23.03 23.33 9.93
CA THR A 264 -24.27 23.80 10.59
C THR A 264 -24.20 23.64 12.11
N GLN A 265 -23.50 22.63 12.61
CA GLN A 265 -23.25 22.43 14.06
C GLN A 265 -22.16 23.38 14.60
N GLY A 266 -21.62 24.28 13.79
CA GLY A 266 -20.67 25.32 14.21
C GLY A 266 -19.18 24.96 14.04
N TYR A 267 -18.85 23.81 13.47
CA TYR A 267 -17.43 23.52 13.18
C TYR A 267 -16.92 24.39 12.05
N ALA A 268 -15.89 25.18 12.29
CA ALA A 268 -15.22 25.94 11.24
C ALA A 268 -14.46 25.00 10.28
N PRO A 269 -14.32 25.29 8.95
CA PRO A 269 -13.61 24.43 8.00
C PRO A 269 -12.23 24.01 8.48
N HIS A 270 -11.42 24.98 8.93
CA HIS A 270 -10.07 24.78 9.46
C HIS A 270 -10.02 24.01 10.78
N ARG A 271 -11.17 23.63 11.35
CA ARG A 271 -11.33 22.78 12.52
C ARG A 271 -11.90 21.39 12.19
N ILE A 272 -12.14 21.12 10.92
CA ILE A 272 -12.60 19.81 10.43
C ILE A 272 -11.42 19.10 9.78
N VAL A 273 -11.12 17.89 10.23
CA VAL A 273 -10.19 16.97 9.58
C VAL A 273 -11.02 15.96 8.78
N ILE A 274 -10.68 15.75 7.52
CA ILE A 274 -11.35 14.74 6.69
C ILE A 274 -10.45 13.49 6.67
N ALA A 275 -11.01 12.34 6.99
CA ALA A 275 -10.29 11.08 7.10
C ALA A 275 -11.01 9.96 6.36
N GLY A 276 -10.26 8.95 5.91
CA GLY A 276 -10.87 7.75 5.34
C GLY A 276 -9.85 6.67 5.01
N ASP A 277 -10.35 5.44 4.90
CA ASP A 277 -9.53 4.30 4.54
C ASP A 277 -9.97 3.68 3.21
N SER A 278 -9.03 3.14 2.42
CA SER A 278 -9.31 2.43 1.17
C SER A 278 -10.18 3.28 0.21
N ALA A 279 -11.36 2.80 -0.16
CA ALA A 279 -12.35 3.55 -0.94
C ALA A 279 -12.84 4.82 -0.22
N GLY A 280 -12.93 4.79 1.12
CA GLY A 280 -13.22 5.97 1.93
C GLY A 280 -12.10 7.00 1.90
N GLY A 281 -10.84 6.58 1.71
CA GLY A 281 -9.72 7.47 1.45
C GLY A 281 -9.82 8.18 0.10
N ALA A 282 -10.27 7.47 -0.94
CA ALA A 282 -10.61 8.07 -2.23
C ALA A 282 -11.76 9.08 -2.09
N LEU A 283 -12.79 8.71 -1.34
CA LEU A 283 -13.95 9.58 -1.10
C LEU A 283 -13.57 10.83 -0.30
N ALA A 284 -12.68 10.70 0.69
CA ALA A 284 -12.14 11.82 1.47
C ALA A 284 -11.40 12.83 0.58
N LEU A 285 -10.61 12.32 -0.36
CA LEU A 285 -9.90 13.16 -1.32
C LEU A 285 -10.87 13.80 -2.32
N ALA A 286 -11.85 13.04 -2.83
CA ALA A 286 -12.90 13.58 -3.71
C ALA A 286 -13.73 14.66 -3.01
N LEU A 287 -14.07 14.48 -1.73
CA LEU A 287 -14.75 15.50 -0.93
C LEU A 287 -13.93 16.78 -0.83
N ALA A 288 -12.63 16.67 -0.51
CA ALA A 288 -11.76 17.85 -0.39
C ALA A 288 -11.63 18.60 -1.73
N ILE A 289 -11.54 17.87 -2.85
CA ILE A 289 -11.53 18.46 -4.20
C ILE A 289 -12.85 19.18 -4.48
N ALA A 290 -14.00 18.54 -4.21
CA ALA A 290 -15.31 19.13 -4.43
C ALA A 290 -15.55 20.40 -3.59
N LEU A 291 -15.09 20.42 -2.35
CA LEU A 291 -15.17 21.61 -1.49
C LEU A 291 -14.33 22.77 -2.05
N ARG A 292 -13.10 22.47 -2.50
CA ARG A 292 -12.26 23.46 -3.17
C ARG A 292 -12.91 24.00 -4.45
N GLU A 293 -13.50 23.13 -5.28
CA GLU A 293 -14.20 23.53 -6.52
C GLU A 293 -15.44 24.39 -6.24
N ARG A 294 -16.07 24.22 -5.07
CA ARG A 294 -17.12 25.11 -4.58
C ARG A 294 -16.62 26.45 -4.04
N GLY A 295 -15.29 26.65 -3.99
CA GLY A 295 -14.69 27.85 -3.40
C GLY A 295 -14.75 27.90 -1.88
N GLU A 296 -14.99 26.76 -1.23
CA GLU A 296 -15.05 26.70 0.22
C GLU A 296 -13.65 26.73 0.85
N PRO A 297 -13.50 27.28 2.07
CA PRO A 297 -12.25 27.21 2.79
C PRO A 297 -11.82 25.75 3.04
N THR A 298 -10.51 25.49 2.98
CA THR A 298 -9.96 24.15 3.13
C THR A 298 -10.19 23.58 4.53
N ALA A 299 -10.35 22.26 4.61
CA ALA A 299 -10.30 21.51 5.88
C ALA A 299 -8.93 21.66 6.56
N ALA A 300 -8.84 21.32 7.86
CA ALA A 300 -7.59 21.37 8.63
C ALA A 300 -6.52 20.41 8.06
N ALA A 301 -6.92 19.20 7.66
CA ALA A 301 -6.05 18.16 7.13
C ALA A 301 -6.83 17.04 6.43
N LEU A 302 -6.10 16.22 5.67
CA LEU A 302 -6.55 14.91 5.17
C LEU A 302 -5.76 13.78 5.82
N LEU A 303 -6.46 12.75 6.34
CA LEU A 303 -5.89 11.52 6.86
C LEU A 303 -6.31 10.35 5.97
N LEU A 304 -5.39 9.77 5.26
CA LEU A 304 -5.68 8.74 4.27
C LEU A 304 -4.99 7.42 4.64
N ILE A 305 -5.79 6.38 4.86
CA ILE A 305 -5.30 5.04 5.18
C ILE A 305 -5.44 4.15 3.94
N SER A 306 -4.33 3.69 3.37
CA SER A 306 -4.34 2.76 2.22
C SER A 306 -5.30 3.19 1.09
N PRO A 307 -5.31 4.46 0.63
CA PRO A 307 -6.35 4.99 -0.25
C PRO A 307 -6.34 4.34 -1.64
N VAL A 308 -7.52 4.12 -2.23
CA VAL A 308 -7.69 3.76 -3.65
C VAL A 308 -7.66 5.05 -4.46
N THR A 309 -6.59 5.31 -5.19
CA THR A 309 -6.42 6.58 -5.91
C THR A 309 -6.41 6.44 -7.43
N ASP A 310 -6.23 5.22 -7.91
CA ASP A 310 -6.19 4.88 -9.33
C ASP A 310 -7.38 3.97 -9.70
N SER A 311 -8.43 4.55 -10.30
CA SER A 311 -9.60 3.80 -10.76
C SER A 311 -9.29 2.84 -11.91
N THR A 312 -8.15 3.02 -12.61
CA THR A 312 -7.70 2.12 -13.68
C THR A 312 -7.03 0.87 -13.16
N LEU A 313 -6.68 0.83 -11.86
CA LEU A 313 -5.94 -0.25 -11.22
C LEU A 313 -4.60 -0.54 -11.93
N GLY A 314 -3.92 0.52 -12.41
CA GLY A 314 -2.64 0.47 -13.10
C GLY A 314 -1.42 0.38 -12.16
N GLY A 315 -1.62 0.41 -10.85
CA GLY A 315 -0.55 0.39 -9.84
C GLY A 315 0.32 -0.87 -9.89
N ALA A 316 1.64 -0.73 -9.88
CA ALA A 316 2.58 -1.85 -9.99
C ALA A 316 2.45 -2.87 -8.84
N THR A 317 2.04 -2.42 -7.65
CA THR A 317 1.89 -3.31 -6.49
C THR A 317 0.67 -4.22 -6.56
N LEU A 318 -0.32 -3.90 -7.41
CA LEU A 318 -1.44 -4.81 -7.69
C LEU A 318 -0.98 -6.17 -8.24
N ALA A 319 0.10 -6.19 -8.99
CA ALA A 319 0.71 -7.41 -9.48
C ALA A 319 1.78 -7.96 -8.53
N SER A 320 2.73 -7.11 -8.10
CA SER A 320 3.90 -7.55 -7.33
C SER A 320 3.55 -7.96 -5.88
N ARG A 321 2.48 -7.43 -5.28
CA ARG A 321 2.01 -7.73 -3.92
C ARG A 321 0.76 -8.63 -3.86
N ARG A 322 0.34 -9.18 -4.99
CA ARG A 322 -0.89 -10.01 -5.08
C ARG A 322 -0.95 -11.20 -4.10
N HIS A 323 0.22 -11.73 -3.73
CA HIS A 323 0.35 -12.83 -2.79
C HIS A 323 0.69 -12.40 -1.36
N ASP A 324 1.14 -11.16 -1.19
CA ASP A 324 1.53 -10.61 0.11
C ASP A 324 0.31 -10.09 0.87
N ASP A 325 -0.62 -9.44 0.18
CA ASP A 325 -1.84 -8.89 0.77
C ASP A 325 -2.79 -10.00 1.22
N PRO A 326 -3.09 -10.10 2.54
CA PRO A 326 -4.00 -11.12 3.03
C PRO A 326 -5.48 -10.74 2.92
N MET A 327 -5.81 -9.46 2.68
CA MET A 327 -7.18 -8.96 2.71
C MET A 327 -7.79 -8.82 1.33
N ILE A 328 -7.14 -8.07 0.47
CA ILE A 328 -7.73 -7.67 -0.81
C ILE A 328 -7.00 -8.27 -2.00
N ARG A 329 -7.70 -8.30 -3.12
CA ARG A 329 -7.22 -8.78 -4.40
C ARG A 329 -7.77 -7.93 -5.54
N ARG A 330 -7.04 -7.87 -6.65
CA ARG A 330 -7.42 -7.10 -7.82
C ARG A 330 -8.88 -7.32 -8.25
N GLY A 331 -9.32 -8.58 -8.37
CA GLY A 331 -10.69 -8.89 -8.81
C GLY A 331 -11.80 -8.34 -7.90
N TRP A 332 -11.53 -8.16 -6.61
CA TRP A 332 -12.48 -7.48 -5.72
C TRP A 332 -12.51 -5.99 -5.97
N LEU A 333 -11.37 -5.35 -6.12
CA LEU A 333 -11.30 -3.92 -6.48
C LEU A 333 -12.01 -3.64 -7.80
N GLU A 334 -11.76 -4.47 -8.84
CA GLU A 334 -12.43 -4.39 -10.13
C GLU A 334 -13.96 -4.53 -10.02
N GLN A 335 -14.42 -5.45 -9.16
CA GLN A 335 -15.86 -5.63 -8.91
C GLN A 335 -16.47 -4.41 -8.22
N GLY A 336 -15.83 -3.90 -7.17
CA GLY A 336 -16.29 -2.73 -6.42
C GLY A 336 -16.34 -1.47 -7.28
N LEU A 337 -15.28 -1.20 -8.05
CA LEU A 337 -15.21 -0.06 -8.94
C LEU A 337 -16.27 -0.14 -10.07
N ARG A 338 -16.51 -1.32 -10.66
CA ARG A 338 -17.60 -1.50 -11.62
C ARG A 338 -18.97 -1.21 -11.02
N TRP A 339 -19.21 -1.63 -9.79
CA TRP A 339 -20.46 -1.33 -9.10
C TRP A 339 -20.59 0.18 -8.80
N TYR A 340 -19.48 0.79 -8.39
CA TYR A 340 -19.44 2.21 -8.04
C TYR A 340 -19.63 3.14 -9.25
N HIS A 341 -18.94 2.87 -10.37
CA HIS A 341 -19.04 3.69 -11.56
C HIS A 341 -20.27 3.35 -12.45
N GLY A 342 -20.88 2.15 -12.25
CA GLY A 342 -21.96 1.68 -13.13
C GLY A 342 -21.46 1.14 -14.48
N THR A 343 -22.39 0.58 -15.26
CA THR A 343 -22.11 0.10 -16.63
C THR A 343 -22.19 1.27 -17.61
N GLY A 344 -21.08 1.66 -18.21
CA GLY A 344 -21.05 2.67 -19.30
C GLY A 344 -20.38 4.00 -18.98
N SER A 345 -19.90 4.20 -17.78
CA SER A 345 -19.02 5.33 -17.48
C SER A 345 -17.64 5.07 -18.06
N ALA A 346 -17.18 5.92 -18.99
CA ALA A 346 -15.74 6.05 -19.26
C ALA A 346 -15.04 6.21 -17.91
N ALA A 347 -13.91 5.52 -17.70
CA ALA A 347 -13.20 5.51 -16.43
C ALA A 347 -13.18 6.91 -15.82
N ALA A 348 -13.98 7.13 -14.77
CA ALA A 348 -14.05 8.42 -14.14
C ALA A 348 -12.62 8.77 -13.71
N ARG A 349 -12.20 10.02 -13.97
CA ARG A 349 -10.88 10.50 -13.57
C ARG A 349 -10.70 10.21 -12.09
N GLY A 350 -9.68 9.42 -11.78
CA GLY A 350 -9.31 9.15 -10.39
C GLY A 350 -8.65 10.37 -9.74
N PRO A 351 -8.49 10.38 -8.42
CA PRO A 351 -7.78 11.47 -7.74
C PRO A 351 -6.38 11.75 -8.28
N LEU A 352 -5.70 10.74 -8.85
CA LEU A 352 -4.37 10.90 -9.48
C LEU A 352 -4.41 11.71 -10.78
N ASP A 353 -5.57 11.84 -11.43
CA ASP A 353 -5.74 12.57 -12.67
C ASP A 353 -6.29 13.99 -12.44
N THR A 354 -6.45 14.38 -11.17
CA THR A 354 -7.03 15.67 -10.77
C THR A 354 -5.94 16.56 -10.19
N ASP A 355 -5.99 17.86 -10.45
CA ASP A 355 -5.12 18.83 -9.78
C ASP A 355 -5.39 18.86 -8.27
N LEU A 356 -4.33 18.71 -7.47
CA LEU A 356 -4.41 18.74 -6.00
C LEU A 356 -4.01 20.09 -5.39
N HIS A 357 -3.65 21.09 -6.22
CA HIS A 357 -3.24 22.40 -5.72
C HIS A 357 -4.29 22.99 -4.77
N GLY A 358 -3.84 23.57 -3.65
CA GLY A 358 -4.72 24.21 -2.67
C GLY A 358 -5.44 23.24 -1.72
N LEU A 359 -5.21 21.94 -1.80
CA LEU A 359 -5.71 21.00 -0.79
C LEU A 359 -4.97 21.18 0.55
N PRO A 360 -5.61 20.80 1.68
CA PRO A 360 -4.98 20.88 2.99
C PRO A 360 -3.83 19.86 3.13
N PRO A 361 -2.97 20.01 4.16
CA PRO A 361 -1.92 19.04 4.44
C PRO A 361 -2.43 17.59 4.54
N ILE A 362 -1.69 16.65 3.96
CA ILE A 362 -2.08 15.23 3.84
C ILE A 362 -1.14 14.35 4.65
N LEU A 363 -1.69 13.43 5.46
CA LEU A 363 -0.96 12.31 6.03
C LEU A 363 -1.51 11.00 5.45
N ILE A 364 -0.66 10.24 4.78
CA ILE A 364 -0.99 8.94 4.19
C ILE A 364 -0.29 7.85 4.99
N GLN A 365 -1.01 6.79 5.35
CA GLN A 365 -0.43 5.57 5.90
C GLN A 365 -0.80 4.37 5.04
N ALA A 366 0.19 3.51 4.76
CA ALA A 366 0.02 2.28 3.98
C ALA A 366 0.89 1.15 4.52
N GLY A 367 0.51 -0.10 4.27
CA GLY A 367 1.35 -1.27 4.55
C GLY A 367 2.33 -1.55 3.39
N ASP A 368 3.52 -2.09 3.68
CA ASP A 368 4.47 -2.48 2.63
C ASP A 368 4.04 -3.76 1.89
N GLN A 369 3.07 -4.50 2.42
CA GLN A 369 2.58 -5.77 1.89
C GLN A 369 1.16 -5.68 1.35
N GLU A 370 0.72 -4.49 0.96
CA GLU A 370 -0.59 -4.28 0.34
C GLU A 370 -0.50 -4.06 -1.17
N VAL A 371 -1.58 -4.42 -1.87
CA VAL A 371 -1.68 -4.23 -3.32
C VAL A 371 -1.84 -2.77 -3.73
N LEU A 372 -2.25 -1.88 -2.83
CA LEU A 372 -2.44 -0.44 -3.07
C LEU A 372 -1.26 0.43 -2.61
N LEU A 373 -0.11 -0.15 -2.26
CA LEU A 373 1.06 0.64 -1.87
C LEU A 373 1.49 1.63 -2.96
N SER A 374 1.45 1.22 -4.23
CA SER A 374 1.78 2.13 -5.34
C SER A 374 0.78 3.27 -5.50
N ASP A 375 -0.47 3.08 -5.12
CA ASP A 375 -1.48 4.14 -5.12
C ASP A 375 -1.11 5.22 -4.10
N ALA A 376 -0.76 4.81 -2.88
CA ALA A 376 -0.32 5.72 -1.81
C ALA A 376 0.97 6.48 -2.20
N GLN A 377 1.93 5.80 -2.83
CA GLN A 377 3.18 6.40 -3.28
C GLN A 377 2.95 7.43 -4.38
N ARG A 378 2.20 7.07 -5.42
CA ARG A 378 1.86 7.97 -6.54
C ARG A 378 1.06 9.17 -6.08
N LEU A 379 0.13 8.98 -5.12
CA LEU A 379 -0.60 10.10 -4.54
C LEU A 379 0.33 11.07 -3.80
N ALA A 380 1.27 10.56 -3.00
CA ALA A 380 2.23 11.41 -2.30
C ALA A 380 3.11 12.20 -3.27
N GLU A 381 3.61 11.54 -4.32
CA GLU A 381 4.38 12.18 -5.39
C GLU A 381 3.56 13.27 -6.11
N HIS A 382 2.31 12.96 -6.44
CA HIS A 382 1.41 13.91 -7.10
C HIS A 382 1.06 15.11 -6.21
N ALA A 383 0.76 14.89 -4.93
CA ALA A 383 0.52 15.96 -3.97
C ALA A 383 1.71 16.92 -3.87
N HIS A 384 2.92 16.38 -3.81
CA HIS A 384 4.14 17.21 -3.83
C HIS A 384 4.32 18.00 -5.13
N ALA A 385 4.06 17.36 -6.28
CA ALA A 385 4.12 18.05 -7.56
C ALA A 385 3.13 19.21 -7.64
N CYS A 386 1.98 19.09 -6.96
CA CYS A 386 0.98 20.15 -6.82
C CYS A 386 1.27 21.12 -5.65
N GLY A 387 2.42 21.04 -4.98
CA GLY A 387 2.77 21.94 -3.87
C GLY A 387 1.98 21.70 -2.58
N VAL A 388 1.33 20.55 -2.43
CA VAL A 388 0.57 20.16 -1.23
C VAL A 388 1.48 19.48 -0.23
N PRO A 389 1.57 19.95 1.03
CA PRO A 389 2.32 19.26 2.07
C PRO A 389 1.79 17.85 2.28
N CYS A 390 2.59 16.83 2.01
CA CYS A 390 2.19 15.45 2.11
C CYS A 390 3.25 14.61 2.83
N ARG A 391 2.83 13.85 3.83
CA ARG A 391 3.66 12.87 4.55
C ARG A 391 3.13 11.48 4.26
N LEU A 392 3.99 10.59 3.75
CA LEU A 392 3.69 9.18 3.55
C LEU A 392 4.44 8.32 4.57
N GLU A 393 3.71 7.48 5.29
CA GLU A 393 4.25 6.47 6.21
C GLU A 393 3.97 5.07 5.67
N ILE A 394 5.03 4.27 5.45
CA ILE A 394 4.94 2.89 4.96
C ILE A 394 5.26 1.95 6.12
N HIS A 395 4.26 1.26 6.62
CA HIS A 395 4.39 0.36 7.76
C HIS A 395 4.91 -1.03 7.32
N ALA A 396 6.13 -1.36 7.74
CA ALA A 396 6.79 -2.60 7.37
C ALA A 396 6.07 -3.84 7.93
N ALA A 397 5.99 -4.89 7.13
CA ALA A 397 5.30 -6.15 7.43
C ALA A 397 3.81 -5.96 7.76
N ARG A 398 3.17 -4.92 7.21
CA ARG A 398 1.75 -4.65 7.37
C ARG A 398 1.03 -4.70 6.01
N TRP A 399 -0.28 -4.91 6.04
CA TRP A 399 -1.17 -5.11 4.91
C TRP A 399 -2.23 -4.03 4.82
N HIS A 400 -3.08 -4.11 3.83
CA HIS A 400 -4.14 -3.17 3.56
C HIS A 400 -5.02 -2.91 4.79
N VAL A 401 -5.14 -1.64 5.17
CA VAL A 401 -5.93 -1.16 6.33
C VAL A 401 -5.69 -2.01 7.60
N PHE A 402 -4.45 -2.38 7.91
CA PHE A 402 -4.11 -3.13 9.13
C PHE A 402 -4.57 -2.43 10.42
N HIS A 403 -4.90 -1.17 10.34
CA HIS A 403 -5.46 -0.32 11.39
C HIS A 403 -6.75 -0.90 11.99
N LEU A 404 -7.56 -1.62 11.20
CA LEU A 404 -8.75 -2.31 11.67
C LEU A 404 -8.45 -3.31 12.80
N GLN A 405 -7.24 -3.88 12.80
CA GLN A 405 -6.79 -4.84 13.82
C GLN A 405 -6.14 -4.18 15.04
N ALA A 406 -6.42 -2.90 15.30
CA ALA A 406 -5.83 -2.16 16.42
C ALA A 406 -6.17 -2.75 17.81
N PHE A 407 -7.21 -3.57 17.94
CA PHE A 407 -7.44 -4.33 19.17
C PHE A 407 -6.29 -5.31 19.46
N TYR A 408 -5.76 -5.95 18.44
CA TYR A 408 -4.75 -7.01 18.54
C TYR A 408 -3.32 -6.49 18.37
N LEU A 409 -3.10 -5.59 17.38
CA LEU A 409 -1.78 -5.12 16.98
C LEU A 409 -1.39 -3.82 17.65
N ARG A 410 -0.24 -3.80 18.31
CA ARG A 410 0.35 -2.57 18.85
C ARG A 410 0.73 -1.61 17.72
N SER A 411 1.33 -2.12 16.63
CA SER A 411 1.66 -1.32 15.45
C SER A 411 0.45 -0.57 14.87
N ALA A 412 -0.74 -1.19 14.84
CA ALA A 412 -1.96 -0.53 14.41
C ALA A 412 -2.41 0.58 15.37
N ARG A 413 -2.26 0.35 16.69
CA ARG A 413 -2.52 1.40 17.68
C ARG A 413 -1.56 2.59 17.56
N ASP A 414 -0.28 2.29 17.37
CA ASP A 414 0.75 3.33 17.22
C ASP A 414 0.53 4.14 15.93
N ALA A 415 0.15 3.49 14.84
CA ALA A 415 -0.24 4.15 13.58
C ALA A 415 -1.45 5.08 13.76
N LEU A 416 -2.52 4.60 14.42
CA LEU A 416 -3.69 5.43 14.71
C LEU A 416 -3.37 6.60 15.63
N ARG A 417 -2.47 6.43 16.60
CA ARG A 417 -2.00 7.51 17.47
C ARG A 417 -1.26 8.60 16.69
N THR A 418 -0.46 8.22 15.70
CA THR A 418 0.20 9.19 14.81
C THR A 418 -0.82 9.99 14.00
N LEU A 419 -1.85 9.32 13.43
CA LEU A 419 -2.95 10.01 12.73
C LEU A 419 -3.69 10.97 13.66
N ALA A 420 -4.03 10.50 14.85
CA ALA A 420 -4.73 11.31 15.86
C ALA A 420 -3.92 12.53 16.30
N GLY A 421 -2.61 12.36 16.54
CA GLY A 421 -1.71 13.45 16.89
C GLY A 421 -1.63 14.49 15.76
N PHE A 422 -1.51 14.05 14.52
CA PHE A 422 -1.52 14.95 13.37
C PHE A 422 -2.83 15.72 13.25
N ALA A 423 -4.00 15.06 13.46
CA ALA A 423 -5.29 15.72 13.46
C ALA A 423 -5.39 16.80 14.54
N ALA A 424 -5.03 16.46 15.79
CA ALA A 424 -5.08 17.38 16.92
C ALA A 424 -4.16 18.59 16.72
N GLU A 425 -2.93 18.37 16.23
CA GLU A 425 -1.99 19.43 15.90
C GLU A 425 -2.56 20.41 14.87
N ARG A 426 -3.13 19.90 13.78
CA ARG A 426 -3.69 20.75 12.71
C ARG A 426 -4.90 21.56 13.15
N VAL A 427 -5.76 20.97 13.97
CA VAL A 427 -6.90 21.68 14.56
C VAL A 427 -6.44 22.77 15.55
N ALA A 428 -5.37 22.56 16.30
CA ALA A 428 -4.85 23.52 17.28
C ALA A 428 -4.12 24.70 16.62
N THR A 429 -3.38 24.45 15.51
CA THR A 429 -2.49 25.47 14.89
C THR A 429 -3.26 26.58 14.17
N THR A 430 -4.56 26.40 13.93
CA THR A 430 -5.43 27.36 13.22
C THR A 430 -6.29 28.21 14.17
N ALA A 431 -5.92 28.27 15.47
CA ALA A 431 -6.59 29.08 16.50
C ALA A 431 -6.08 30.52 16.56
#